data_fecacda63a4e068c62e17eb727a7a125
#
_entry.id   fecacda63a4e068c62e17eb727a7a125
#
_cell.length_a   1.000
_cell.length_b   1.000
_cell.length_c   1.000
_cell.angle_alpha   90.00
_cell.angle_beta   90.00
_cell.angle_gamma   90.00
#
_symmetry.space_group_name_H-M   'P 1'
#
loop_
_entity.id
_entity.type
_entity.pdbx_description
1 polymer ?
#
loop_
_entity_poly.entity_id
_entity_poly.type
_entity_poly.pdbx_seq_one_letter_code
_entity_poly.pdbx_strand_id
1 'polypeptide(L)' 'MNTTDKVIVKFRFRTPRMVYSVYFNGMLLASGYDAQQLGEEYAHKYGVEWLLQDGDKFYSQKGLVK' A
#
# COMPACT_ATOMS: atom_id res chain seq x y z
N MET A 1 7.25 10.24 -18.70
CA MET A 1 6.70 9.57 -18.05
C MET A 1 7.04 9.57 -16.70
N ASN A 2 6.27 9.51 -15.98
CA ASN A 2 6.52 9.61 -14.63
C ASN A 2 6.62 8.29 -14.03
N THR A 3 7.73 7.99 -13.48
CA THR A 3 7.90 6.70 -12.90
C THR A 3 7.73 6.73 -11.41
N THR A 4 7.17 7.80 -10.89
CA THR A 4 7.01 7.90 -9.46
C THR A 4 5.67 7.38 -8.98
N ASP A 5 4.83 6.90 -9.87
CA ASP A 5 3.55 6.36 -9.45
C ASP A 5 3.79 5.10 -8.64
N LYS A 6 3.13 5.00 -7.52
CA LYS A 6 3.26 3.86 -6.64
C LYS A 6 1.94 3.55 -6.00
N VAL A 7 1.77 2.30 -5.65
CA VAL A 7 0.61 1.88 -4.87
C VAL A 7 0.94 2.16 -3.41
N ILE A 8 0.07 2.86 -2.72
CA ILE A 8 0.26 3.21 -1.32
C ILE A 8 -0.75 2.46 -0.48
N VAL A 9 -0.26 1.74 0.51
CA VAL A 9 -1.13 1.05 1.46
C VAL A 9 -1.04 1.82 2.76
N LYS A 10 -2.17 2.28 3.28
CA LYS A 10 -2.21 3.08 4.49
C LYS A 10 -3.01 2.37 5.56
N PHE A 11 -2.66 2.63 6.81
CA PHE A 11 -3.48 2.18 7.92
C PHE A 11 -4.75 3.01 7.94
N ARG A 12 -5.88 2.33 7.99
CA ARG A 12 -7.14 3.01 8.08
C ARG A 12 -7.66 2.98 9.50
N PHE A 13 -7.64 1.81 10.13
CA PHE A 13 -8.03 1.67 11.51
C PHE A 13 -7.04 0.75 12.17
N ARG A 14 -6.71 1.03 13.41
CA ARG A 14 -5.76 0.21 14.13
C ARG A 14 -6.43 -0.70 15.14
N THR A 15 -7.60 -0.35 15.60
CA THR A 15 -8.32 -1.16 16.57
C THR A 15 -9.75 -1.20 16.16
N PRO A 16 -10.43 -2.29 16.49
CA PRO A 16 -9.94 -3.47 17.19
C PRO A 16 -9.05 -4.33 16.34
N ARG A 17 -9.00 -4.10 15.04
CA ARG A 17 -8.08 -4.84 14.20
C ARG A 17 -7.54 -3.92 13.13
N MET A 18 -6.37 -4.27 12.65
CA MET A 18 -5.71 -3.45 11.66
C MET A 18 -6.45 -3.54 10.35
N VAL A 19 -6.85 -2.40 9.81
CA VAL A 19 -7.51 -2.32 8.52
C VAL A 19 -6.67 -1.40 7.66
N TYR A 20 -6.42 -1.80 6.44
CA TYR A 20 -5.59 -1.04 5.52
C TYR A 20 -6.39 -0.61 4.32
N SER A 21 -6.00 0.51 3.71
CA SER A 21 -6.61 0.99 2.47
C SER A 21 -5.51 1.12 1.43
N VAL A 22 -5.84 0.82 0.20
CA VAL A 22 -4.90 0.86 -0.91
C VAL A 22 -5.25 2.03 -1.81
N TYR A 23 -4.27 2.84 -2.14
CA TYR A 23 -4.44 4.00 -3.00
C TYR A 23 -3.49 3.95 -4.17
N PHE A 24 -3.89 4.50 -5.28
CA PHE A 24 -3.04 4.65 -6.44
C PHE A 24 -3.39 6.00 -7.06
N ASN A 25 -2.38 6.87 -7.13
CA ASN A 25 -2.56 8.23 -7.63
C ASN A 25 -3.65 8.96 -6.87
N GLY A 26 -3.68 8.74 -5.56
CA GLY A 26 -4.64 9.43 -4.71
C GLY A 26 -6.03 8.84 -4.71
N MET A 27 -6.26 7.76 -5.47
CA MET A 27 -7.58 7.18 -5.57
C MET A 27 -7.65 5.92 -4.73
N LEU A 28 -8.67 5.81 -3.91
CA LEU A 28 -8.87 4.63 -3.08
C LEU A 28 -9.31 3.47 -3.95
N LEU A 29 -8.59 2.37 -3.87
CA LEU A 29 -8.89 1.20 -4.68
C LEU A 29 -9.59 0.11 -3.90
N ALA A 30 -9.13 -0.16 -2.69
CA ALA A 30 -9.67 -1.27 -1.93
C ALA A 30 -9.25 -1.16 -0.47
N SER A 31 -9.82 -2.02 0.36
CA SER A 31 -9.47 -2.10 1.76
C SER A 31 -9.41 -3.57 2.16
N GLY A 32 -8.70 -3.86 3.21
CA GLY A 32 -8.61 -5.22 3.70
C GLY A 32 -7.76 -5.30 4.94
N TYR A 33 -7.47 -6.53 5.35
CA TYR A 33 -6.77 -6.75 6.60
C TYR A 33 -5.31 -7.15 6.40
N ASP A 34 -4.89 -7.45 5.19
CA ASP A 34 -3.53 -7.90 4.92
C ASP A 34 -2.85 -6.90 4.00
N ALA A 35 -2.02 -6.04 4.60
CA ALA A 35 -1.38 -4.97 3.84
C ALA A 35 -0.47 -5.51 2.74
N GLN A 36 0.28 -6.56 3.04
CA GLN A 36 1.21 -7.10 2.07
C GLN A 36 0.46 -7.66 0.87
N GLN A 37 -0.59 -8.41 1.14
CA GLN A 37 -1.37 -8.98 0.05
C GLN A 37 -1.98 -7.90 -0.82
N LEU A 38 -2.57 -6.88 -0.20
CA LEU A 38 -3.17 -5.78 -0.94
C LEU A 38 -2.12 -5.05 -1.77
N GLY A 39 -1.00 -4.74 -1.14
CA GLY A 39 0.05 -4.00 -1.83
C GLY A 39 0.59 -4.78 -3.01
N GLU A 40 0.88 -6.06 -2.81
CA GLU A 40 1.43 -6.87 -3.89
C GLU A 40 0.45 -7.07 -5.02
N GLU A 41 -0.81 -7.27 -4.68
CA GLU A 41 -1.83 -7.50 -5.69
C GLU A 41 -1.96 -6.30 -6.62
N TYR A 42 -2.06 -5.12 -6.05
CA TYR A 42 -2.27 -3.93 -6.87
C TYR A 42 -0.97 -3.44 -7.50
N ALA A 43 0.16 -3.66 -6.86
CA ALA A 43 1.43 -3.34 -7.47
C ALA A 43 1.66 -4.18 -8.72
N HIS A 44 1.32 -5.46 -8.63
CA HIS A 44 1.44 -6.35 -9.78
C HIS A 44 0.47 -5.94 -10.88
N LYS A 45 -0.74 -5.57 -10.50
CA LYS A 45 -1.76 -5.20 -11.46
C LYS A 45 -1.34 -3.99 -12.28
N TYR A 46 -0.73 -3.00 -11.64
CA TYR A 46 -0.34 -1.78 -12.32
C TYR A 46 1.12 -1.77 -12.76
N GLY A 47 1.87 -2.78 -12.40
CA GLY A 47 3.27 -2.86 -12.80
C GLY A 47 4.14 -1.84 -12.10
N VAL A 48 3.84 -1.52 -10.85
CA VAL A 48 4.59 -0.53 -10.09
C VAL A 48 4.97 -1.11 -8.74
N GLU A 49 5.72 -0.36 -7.98
CA GLU A 49 6.07 -0.76 -6.61
C GLU A 49 4.97 -0.34 -5.67
N TRP A 50 4.98 -0.90 -4.47
CA TRP A 50 4.06 -0.46 -3.46
C TRP A 50 4.83 -0.08 -2.20
N LEU A 51 4.25 0.85 -1.44
CA LEU A 51 4.82 1.30 -0.18
C LEU A 51 3.76 1.20 0.89
N LEU A 52 4.20 0.92 2.11
CA LEU A 52 3.32 0.96 3.26
C LEU A 52 3.54 2.31 3.94
N GLN A 53 2.50 3.06 4.14
CA GLN A 53 2.58 4.35 4.80
C GLN A 53 2.02 4.26 6.21
N ASP A 54 2.81 4.70 7.18
CA ASP A 54 2.39 4.74 8.57
C ASP A 54 2.59 6.17 9.03
N GLY A 55 1.52 6.96 9.04
CA GLY A 55 1.62 8.37 9.34
C GLY A 55 2.43 9.06 8.26
N ASP A 56 3.56 9.64 8.65
CA ASP A 56 4.42 10.33 7.71
C ASP A 56 5.52 9.45 7.16
N LYS A 57 5.58 8.20 7.58
CA LYS A 57 6.68 7.34 7.19
C LYS A 57 6.24 6.37 6.11
N PHE A 58 7.18 6.07 5.21
CA PHE A 58 6.95 5.12 4.14
C PHE A 58 7.93 3.98 4.23
N TYR A 59 7.45 2.76 4.05
CA TYR A 59 8.30 1.58 4.06
C TYR A 59 8.16 0.89 2.72
N SER A 60 9.28 0.67 2.05
CA SER A 60 9.20 0.03 0.75
C SER A 60 9.00 -1.46 0.95
N GLN A 61 8.43 -2.07 -0.07
CA GLN A 61 8.20 -3.49 0.03
C GLN A 61 9.49 -4.27 0.13
N LYS A 62 10.58 -3.75 -0.40
CA LYS A 62 11.82 -4.45 -0.29
C LYS A 62 12.25 -4.62 1.15
N GLY A 63 12.00 -3.62 1.94
CA GLY A 63 12.33 -3.72 3.33
C GLY A 63 11.43 -4.67 4.09
N LEU A 64 10.23 -4.89 3.59
CA LEU A 64 9.31 -5.76 4.25
C LEU A 64 9.52 -7.21 3.85
N VAL A 65 9.84 -7.41 2.61
CA VAL A 65 9.93 -8.74 2.12
C VAL A 65 11.14 -9.48 2.53
N LYS A 66 12.15 -8.92 2.54
CA LYS A 66 13.36 -9.49 2.73
C LYS A 66 13.50 -10.40 3.53
#